data_15feaf68325a6fbf8c73b1881a836cd7
#
_entry.id   15feaf68325a6fbf8c73b1881a836cd7
#
_cell.length_a   1.000
_cell.length_b   1.000
_cell.length_c   1.000
_cell.angle_alpha   90.00
_cell.angle_beta   90.00
_cell.angle_gamma   90.00
#
_symmetry.space_group_name_H-M   'P 1'
#
loop_
_entity.id
_entity.type
_entity.pdbx_description
1 polymer ?
#
loop_
_entity_poly.entity_id
_entity_poly.type
_entity_poly.pdbx_seq_one_letter_code
_entity_poly.pdbx_strand_id
1 'polypeptide(L)'
;MSAQKIFDQIIKARGLDDESKRAAFLNPDYEARHDPFLLPDMHEAVDRLVKARKEQEQITIYGDYDIDGLTATTVLIDALDSFGFKHVKAFIPNRFVEGYGMTVDAVEKIAKDGAKLIITVDCGSLSHEPIKKAGELGVDVIVTDHHNVAPEQPAAVAVINPKRLL
;
A
#
# COMPACT_ATOMS: atom_id res chain seq x y z
N MET A 1 16.32 -31.63 20.81
CA MET A 1 17.04 -30.88 19.76
C MET A 1 17.48 -29.58 20.40
N SER A 2 18.74 -29.13 20.25
CA SER A 2 19.18 -27.86 20.84
C SER A 2 18.61 -26.67 20.06
N ALA A 3 18.42 -25.52 20.73
CA ALA A 3 17.95 -24.29 20.10
C ALA A 3 18.83 -23.89 18.91
N GLN A 4 20.16 -24.05 19.03
CA GLN A 4 21.09 -23.79 17.93
C GLN A 4 20.81 -24.65 16.70
N LYS A 5 20.52 -25.93 16.87
CA LYS A 5 20.22 -26.82 15.76
C LYS A 5 18.91 -26.44 15.04
N ILE A 6 17.90 -25.95 15.78
CA ILE A 6 16.66 -25.43 15.20
C ILE A 6 16.95 -24.14 14.43
N PHE A 7 17.72 -23.23 15.01
CA PHE A 7 18.12 -21.98 14.37
C PHE A 7 18.86 -22.25 13.05
N ASP A 8 19.85 -23.13 13.05
CA ASP A 8 20.61 -23.47 11.85
C ASP A 8 19.73 -24.09 10.74
N GLN A 9 18.75 -24.91 11.13
CA GLN A 9 17.77 -25.44 10.19
C GLN A 9 16.90 -24.36 9.56
N ILE A 10 16.46 -23.38 10.35
CA ILE A 10 15.64 -22.25 9.86
C ILE A 10 16.47 -21.40 8.88
N ILE A 11 17.69 -21.05 9.26
CA ILE A 11 18.63 -20.28 8.43
C ILE A 11 18.85 -20.96 7.09
N LYS A 12 19.13 -22.26 7.11
CA LYS A 12 19.32 -23.06 5.91
C LYS A 12 18.05 -23.10 5.04
N ALA A 13 16.88 -23.34 5.65
CA ALA A 13 15.60 -23.39 4.93
C ALA A 13 15.23 -22.05 4.25
N ARG A 14 15.80 -20.94 4.72
CA ARG A 14 15.65 -19.59 4.13
C ARG A 14 16.73 -19.24 3.11
N GLY A 15 17.63 -20.16 2.76
CA GLY A 15 18.73 -19.89 1.82
C GLY A 15 19.78 -18.90 2.34
N LEU A 16 19.93 -18.81 3.66
CA LEU A 16 20.87 -17.91 4.35
C LEU A 16 22.14 -18.67 4.80
N ASP A 17 22.57 -19.67 4.01
CA ASP A 17 23.79 -20.44 4.30
C ASP A 17 25.05 -19.58 4.14
N ASP A 18 25.02 -18.62 3.23
CA ASP A 18 26.10 -17.65 3.05
C ASP A 18 26.22 -16.73 4.26
N GLU A 19 27.44 -16.58 4.80
CA GLU A 19 27.69 -15.84 6.02
C GLU A 19 27.37 -14.35 5.89
N SER A 20 27.65 -13.75 4.73
CA SER A 20 27.36 -12.33 4.46
C SER A 20 25.85 -12.08 4.40
N LYS A 21 25.11 -12.93 3.68
CA LYS A 21 23.63 -12.85 3.61
C LYS A 21 23.00 -13.06 4.98
N ARG A 22 23.51 -14.01 5.74
CA ARG A 22 23.03 -14.28 7.10
C ARG A 22 23.30 -13.11 8.03
N ALA A 23 24.49 -12.53 7.99
CA ALA A 23 24.86 -11.37 8.80
C ALA A 23 23.96 -10.16 8.46
N ALA A 24 23.74 -9.87 7.20
CA ALA A 24 22.86 -8.80 6.74
C ALA A 24 21.39 -9.01 7.17
N PHE A 25 20.92 -10.26 7.14
CA PHE A 25 19.56 -10.58 7.58
C PHE A 25 19.37 -10.45 9.10
N LEU A 26 20.37 -10.89 9.88
CA LEU A 26 20.29 -10.86 11.34
C LEU A 26 20.59 -9.49 11.94
N ASN A 27 21.38 -8.68 11.24
CA ASN A 27 21.73 -7.32 11.64
C ASN A 27 21.42 -6.35 10.47
N PRO A 28 20.13 -6.07 10.22
CA PRO A 28 19.72 -5.24 9.09
C PRO A 28 20.25 -3.82 9.25
N ASP A 29 20.83 -3.28 8.18
CA ASP A 29 21.24 -1.90 8.08
C ASP A 29 20.16 -1.12 7.33
N TYR A 30 19.80 0.05 7.84
CA TYR A 30 18.85 0.94 7.21
C TYR A 30 19.31 1.40 5.82
N GLU A 31 20.61 1.57 5.62
CA GLU A 31 21.21 1.94 4.33
C GLU A 31 21.18 0.81 3.29
N ALA A 32 20.97 -0.44 3.74
CA ALA A 32 20.86 -1.60 2.84
C ALA A 32 19.46 -1.77 2.21
N ARG A 33 18.57 -0.80 2.37
CA ARG A 33 17.23 -0.84 1.74
C ARG A 33 17.35 -0.75 0.22
N HIS A 34 16.47 -1.48 -0.44
CA HIS A 34 16.34 -1.39 -1.89
C HIS A 34 15.76 -0.04 -2.31
N ASP A 35 16.08 0.38 -3.53
CA ASP A 35 15.45 1.52 -4.16
C ASP A 35 13.94 1.27 -4.30
N PRO A 36 13.06 2.14 -3.75
CA PRO A 36 11.62 1.98 -3.86
C PRO A 36 11.13 2.00 -5.31
N PHE A 37 11.85 2.60 -6.24
CA PHE A 37 11.51 2.62 -7.67
C PHE A 37 11.74 1.27 -8.38
N LEU A 38 12.25 0.26 -7.69
CA LEU A 38 12.22 -1.13 -8.16
C LEU A 38 10.81 -1.76 -8.05
N LEU A 39 9.90 -1.16 -7.28
CA LEU A 39 8.51 -1.61 -7.21
C LEU A 39 7.76 -1.19 -8.49
N PRO A 40 6.94 -2.10 -9.06
CA PRO A 40 6.10 -1.76 -10.22
C PRO A 40 5.23 -0.55 -9.95
N ASP A 41 4.99 0.25 -10.98
CA ASP A 41 4.12 1.44 -11.00
C ASP A 41 4.52 2.54 -9.99
N MET A 42 5.72 2.49 -9.40
CA MET A 42 6.14 3.51 -8.42
C MET A 42 6.29 4.89 -9.07
N HIS A 43 6.78 4.95 -10.30
CA HIS A 43 6.89 6.22 -11.05
C HIS A 43 5.51 6.84 -11.29
N GLU A 44 4.55 6.06 -11.75
CA GLU A 44 3.17 6.49 -12.02
C GLU A 44 2.49 6.99 -10.74
N ALA A 45 2.71 6.30 -9.62
CA ALA A 45 2.21 6.72 -8.31
C ALA A 45 2.79 8.07 -7.88
N VAL A 46 4.11 8.23 -7.99
CA VAL A 46 4.78 9.48 -7.62
C VAL A 46 4.33 10.63 -8.52
N ASP A 47 4.26 10.43 -9.83
CA ASP A 47 3.79 11.44 -10.77
C ASP A 47 2.34 11.87 -10.47
N ARG A 48 1.47 10.91 -10.14
CA ARG A 48 0.09 11.18 -9.77
C ARG A 48 0.00 11.97 -8.44
N LEU A 49 0.84 11.65 -7.47
CA LEU A 49 0.94 12.39 -6.21
C LEU A 49 1.45 13.82 -6.43
N VAL A 50 2.48 14.00 -7.24
CA VAL A 50 3.00 15.33 -7.59
C VAL A 50 1.93 16.20 -8.23
N LYS A 51 1.12 15.62 -9.14
CA LYS A 51 -0.03 16.30 -9.72
C LYS A 51 -1.05 16.70 -8.64
N ALA A 52 -1.46 15.79 -7.78
CA ALA A 52 -2.44 16.05 -6.72
C ALA A 52 -1.99 17.19 -5.79
N ARG A 53 -0.69 17.20 -5.43
CA ARG A 53 -0.11 18.28 -4.63
C ARG A 53 -0.15 19.63 -5.35
N LYS A 54 0.23 19.67 -6.63
CA LYS A 54 0.23 20.90 -7.44
C LYS A 54 -1.17 21.48 -7.60
N GLU A 55 -2.17 20.62 -7.80
CA GLU A 55 -3.55 20.98 -8.03
C GLU A 55 -4.35 21.13 -6.72
N GLN A 56 -3.72 20.90 -5.56
CA GLN A 56 -4.33 20.92 -4.23
C GLN A 56 -5.58 20.03 -4.13
N GLU A 57 -5.53 18.87 -4.77
CA GLU A 57 -6.63 17.92 -4.79
C GLU A 57 -6.91 17.33 -3.41
N GLN A 58 -8.18 16.98 -3.16
CA GLN A 58 -8.53 16.22 -1.98
C GLN A 58 -8.15 14.75 -2.16
N ILE A 59 -7.35 14.24 -1.21
CA ILE A 59 -6.89 12.86 -1.15
C ILE A 59 -7.60 12.15 0.00
N THR A 60 -8.06 10.92 -0.24
CA THR A 60 -8.52 10.04 0.82
C THR A 60 -7.59 8.83 0.93
N ILE A 61 -7.01 8.62 2.10
CA ILE A 61 -6.27 7.40 2.41
C ILE A 61 -7.28 6.37 2.92
N TYR A 62 -7.41 5.28 2.18
CA TYR A 62 -8.29 4.17 2.49
C TYR A 62 -7.47 3.06 3.15
N GLY A 63 -7.53 2.94 4.47
CA GLY A 63 -6.82 1.90 5.22
C GLY A 63 -7.70 0.71 5.57
N ASP A 64 -7.07 -0.42 5.94
CA ASP A 64 -7.78 -1.49 6.61
C ASP A 64 -8.02 -1.15 8.09
N TYR A 65 -8.92 -1.88 8.74
CA TYR A 65 -9.34 -1.66 10.13
C TYR A 65 -8.42 -2.34 11.16
N ASP A 66 -7.46 -3.12 10.73
CA ASP A 66 -6.50 -3.77 11.64
C ASP A 66 -5.31 -2.87 11.97
N ILE A 67 -4.33 -3.41 12.72
CA ILE A 67 -3.22 -2.60 13.17
C ILE A 67 -2.29 -2.17 12.04
N ASP A 68 -2.14 -2.98 11.01
CA ASP A 68 -1.28 -2.68 9.86
C ASP A 68 -1.91 -1.55 9.02
N GLY A 69 -3.21 -1.65 8.73
CA GLY A 69 -3.94 -0.59 8.02
C GLY A 69 -4.01 0.72 8.80
N LEU A 70 -4.23 0.68 10.12
CA LEU A 70 -4.28 1.88 10.97
C LEU A 70 -2.91 2.56 11.06
N THR A 71 -1.84 1.79 11.25
CA THR A 71 -0.48 2.34 11.33
C THR A 71 0.00 2.87 9.98
N ALA A 72 -0.25 2.14 8.89
CA ALA A 72 0.08 2.58 7.53
C ALA A 72 -0.66 3.88 7.17
N THR A 73 -1.96 3.98 7.51
CA THR A 73 -2.75 5.21 7.32
C THR A 73 -2.11 6.39 8.05
N THR A 74 -1.74 6.20 9.31
CA THR A 74 -1.12 7.25 10.13
C THR A 74 0.21 7.71 9.54
N VAL A 75 1.09 6.76 9.20
CA VAL A 75 2.39 7.07 8.58
C VAL A 75 2.25 7.82 7.27
N LEU A 76 1.29 7.43 6.43
CA LEU A 76 1.09 8.10 5.14
C LEU A 76 0.50 9.49 5.31
N ILE A 77 -0.42 9.72 6.26
CA ILE A 77 -0.93 11.06 6.58
C ILE A 77 0.21 11.99 7.00
N ASP A 78 1.02 11.56 7.96
CA ASP A 78 2.13 12.35 8.49
C ASP A 78 3.16 12.67 7.39
N ALA A 79 3.45 11.68 6.52
CA ALA A 79 4.35 11.88 5.39
C ALA A 79 3.78 12.92 4.41
N LEU A 80 2.52 12.77 3.98
CA LEU A 80 1.90 13.68 3.03
C LEU A 80 1.80 15.12 3.60
N ASP A 81 1.45 15.27 4.89
CA ASP A 81 1.45 16.58 5.56
C ASP A 81 2.85 17.21 5.54
N SER A 82 3.88 16.43 5.87
CA SER A 82 5.27 16.87 5.83
C SER A 82 5.72 17.33 4.43
N PHE A 83 5.17 16.72 3.38
CA PHE A 83 5.38 17.11 1.99
C PHE A 83 4.46 18.25 1.52
N GLY A 84 3.62 18.81 2.39
CA GLY A 84 2.80 20.00 2.13
C GLY A 84 1.50 19.73 1.39
N PHE A 85 0.96 18.51 1.46
CA PHE A 85 -0.40 18.22 1.03
C PHE A 85 -1.39 18.79 2.05
N LYS A 86 -2.41 19.53 1.60
CA LYS A 86 -3.32 20.29 2.48
C LYS A 86 -4.66 19.60 2.74
N HIS A 87 -5.09 18.73 1.84
CA HIS A 87 -6.42 18.16 1.83
C HIS A 87 -6.37 16.64 1.87
N VAL A 88 -5.85 16.09 2.97
CA VAL A 88 -5.74 14.64 3.18
C VAL A 88 -6.71 14.21 4.26
N LYS A 89 -7.50 13.17 4.01
CA LYS A 89 -8.44 12.56 4.95
C LYS A 89 -8.17 11.06 5.05
N ALA A 90 -8.45 10.47 6.21
CA ALA A 90 -8.50 9.03 6.37
C ALA A 90 -9.92 8.50 6.18
N PHE A 91 -10.02 7.30 5.62
CA PHE A 91 -11.22 6.47 5.64
C PHE A 91 -10.83 5.07 6.11
N ILE A 92 -11.38 4.64 7.23
CA ILE A 92 -11.20 3.29 7.76
C ILE A 92 -12.57 2.63 7.77
N PRO A 93 -12.77 1.51 7.06
CA PRO A 93 -14.06 0.84 7.01
C PRO A 93 -14.44 0.27 8.39
N ASN A 94 -15.72 0.32 8.70
CA ASN A 94 -16.25 -0.35 9.89
C ASN A 94 -16.41 -1.83 9.59
N ARG A 95 -15.62 -2.70 10.26
CA ARG A 95 -15.63 -4.15 10.02
C ARG A 95 -17.01 -4.82 10.17
N PHE A 96 -17.91 -4.25 10.97
CA PHE A 96 -19.25 -4.80 11.21
C PHE A 96 -20.28 -4.34 10.18
N VAL A 97 -20.03 -3.28 9.44
CA VAL A 97 -20.97 -2.68 8.48
C VAL A 97 -20.46 -2.85 7.04
N GLU A 98 -19.19 -2.52 6.80
CA GLU A 98 -18.61 -2.46 5.46
C GLU A 98 -17.78 -3.70 5.11
N GLY A 99 -17.36 -4.50 6.12
CA GLY A 99 -16.57 -5.71 5.92
C GLY A 99 -15.10 -5.42 5.70
N TYR A 100 -14.40 -6.36 5.04
CA TYR A 100 -12.99 -6.27 4.71
C TYR A 100 -12.77 -5.69 3.32
N GLY A 101 -11.74 -4.84 3.21
CA GLY A 101 -11.28 -4.29 1.94
C GLY A 101 -12.14 -3.14 1.42
N MET A 102 -11.84 -2.72 0.20
CA MET A 102 -12.52 -1.60 -0.45
C MET A 102 -13.89 -2.03 -0.99
N THR A 103 -14.92 -1.21 -0.77
CA THR A 103 -16.29 -1.46 -1.23
C THR A 103 -16.77 -0.36 -2.16
N VAL A 104 -17.73 -0.69 -3.03
CA VAL A 104 -18.35 0.29 -3.96
C VAL A 104 -19.02 1.42 -3.20
N ASP A 105 -19.77 1.11 -2.14
CA ASP A 105 -20.48 2.11 -1.32
C ASP A 105 -19.51 3.10 -0.66
N ALA A 106 -18.36 2.60 -0.16
CA ALA A 106 -17.33 3.46 0.40
C ALA A 106 -16.72 4.39 -0.65
N VAL A 107 -16.45 3.87 -1.86
CA VAL A 107 -15.96 4.67 -2.99
C VAL A 107 -16.94 5.76 -3.38
N GLU A 108 -18.23 5.44 -3.48
CA GLU A 108 -19.27 6.44 -3.81
C GLU A 108 -19.34 7.54 -2.75
N LYS A 109 -19.24 7.19 -1.48
CA LYS A 109 -19.20 8.16 -0.38
C LYS A 109 -17.97 9.05 -0.47
N ILE A 110 -16.78 8.47 -0.68
CA ILE A 110 -15.52 9.20 -0.81
C ILE A 110 -15.55 10.15 -2.01
N ALA A 111 -16.07 9.69 -3.16
CA ALA A 111 -16.21 10.52 -4.34
C ALA A 111 -17.19 11.69 -4.12
N LYS A 112 -18.33 11.43 -3.45
CA LYS A 112 -19.31 12.46 -3.09
C LYS A 112 -18.73 13.50 -2.13
N ASP A 113 -17.81 13.11 -1.26
CA ASP A 113 -17.09 14.00 -0.35
C ASP A 113 -16.03 14.85 -1.06
N GLY A 114 -15.85 14.68 -2.38
CA GLY A 114 -15.00 15.52 -3.23
C GLY A 114 -13.58 15.01 -3.44
N ALA A 115 -13.26 13.79 -3.04
CA ALA A 115 -11.95 13.21 -3.31
C ALA A 115 -11.66 13.11 -4.83
N LYS A 116 -10.42 13.37 -5.21
CA LYS A 116 -9.88 13.22 -6.57
C LYS A 116 -8.88 12.06 -6.66
N LEU A 117 -8.35 11.67 -5.52
CA LEU A 117 -7.42 10.57 -5.41
C LEU A 117 -7.73 9.75 -4.16
N ILE A 118 -7.81 8.44 -4.30
CA ILE A 118 -7.80 7.48 -3.20
C ILE A 118 -6.44 6.80 -3.21
N ILE A 119 -5.82 6.69 -2.03
CA ILE A 119 -4.62 5.88 -1.83
C ILE A 119 -5.01 4.78 -0.86
N THR A 120 -5.01 3.53 -1.31
CA THR A 120 -5.23 2.42 -0.38
C THR A 120 -3.94 2.08 0.34
N VAL A 121 -4.03 1.70 1.58
CA VAL A 121 -2.92 1.15 2.36
C VAL A 121 -3.36 -0.16 2.99
N ASP A 122 -2.51 -1.19 2.87
CA ASP A 122 -2.74 -2.52 3.41
C ASP A 122 -4.00 -3.23 2.84
N CYS A 123 -4.46 -2.80 1.68
CA CYS A 123 -5.58 -3.40 0.95
C CYS A 123 -5.60 -2.91 -0.50
N GLY A 124 -6.48 -3.49 -1.31
CA GLY A 124 -6.79 -2.98 -2.64
C GLY A 124 -6.31 -3.84 -3.80
N SER A 125 -5.32 -4.73 -3.61
CA SER A 125 -4.79 -5.56 -4.71
C SER A 125 -5.82 -6.45 -5.42
N LEU A 126 -6.95 -6.74 -4.77
CA LEU A 126 -8.04 -7.54 -5.33
C LEU A 126 -9.34 -6.75 -5.51
N SER A 127 -9.32 -5.43 -5.33
CA SER A 127 -10.51 -4.57 -5.32
C SER A 127 -10.90 -4.09 -6.73
N HIS A 128 -11.08 -5.00 -7.69
CA HIS A 128 -11.33 -4.68 -9.10
C HIS A 128 -12.59 -3.82 -9.31
N GLU A 129 -13.74 -4.26 -8.77
CA GLU A 129 -15.01 -3.53 -8.91
C GLU A 129 -15.00 -2.14 -8.26
N PRO A 130 -14.58 -1.99 -6.99
CA PRO A 130 -14.53 -0.68 -6.35
C PRO A 130 -13.59 0.29 -7.07
N ILE A 131 -12.43 -0.18 -7.53
CA ILE A 131 -11.47 0.66 -8.27
C ILE A 131 -12.01 1.08 -9.62
N LYS A 132 -12.66 0.17 -10.36
CA LYS A 132 -13.37 0.52 -11.59
C LYS A 132 -14.44 1.59 -11.34
N LYS A 133 -15.21 1.42 -10.27
CA LYS A 133 -16.24 2.40 -9.86
C LYS A 133 -15.64 3.76 -9.54
N ALA A 134 -14.49 3.81 -8.86
CA ALA A 134 -13.79 5.06 -8.62
C ALA A 134 -13.46 5.80 -9.92
N GLY A 135 -12.92 5.09 -10.92
CA GLY A 135 -12.64 5.65 -12.24
C GLY A 135 -13.88 6.18 -12.95
N GLU A 136 -15.03 5.48 -12.87
CA GLU A 136 -16.32 5.94 -13.40
C GLU A 136 -16.80 7.25 -12.74
N LEU A 137 -16.43 7.47 -11.49
CA LEU A 137 -16.75 8.68 -10.73
C LEU A 137 -15.70 9.79 -10.86
N GLY A 138 -14.65 9.58 -11.69
CA GLY A 138 -13.58 10.55 -11.89
C GLY A 138 -12.64 10.68 -10.69
N VAL A 139 -12.47 9.59 -9.94
CA VAL A 139 -11.54 9.46 -8.81
C VAL A 139 -10.45 8.48 -9.17
N ASP A 140 -9.21 8.92 -9.19
CA ASP A 140 -8.05 8.08 -9.40
C ASP A 140 -7.74 7.24 -8.16
N VAL A 141 -7.14 6.06 -8.37
CA VAL A 141 -6.74 5.17 -7.27
C VAL A 141 -5.27 4.80 -7.40
N ILE A 142 -4.53 4.90 -6.30
CA ILE A 142 -3.21 4.30 -6.12
C ILE A 142 -3.37 3.20 -5.07
N VAL A 143 -3.01 1.99 -5.41
CA VAL A 143 -3.00 0.85 -4.47
C VAL A 143 -1.61 0.71 -3.87
N THR A 144 -1.51 0.68 -2.54
CA THR A 144 -0.32 0.22 -1.82
C THR A 144 -0.70 -0.94 -0.91
N ASP A 145 -0.15 -2.10 -1.19
CA ASP A 145 -0.59 -3.35 -0.56
C ASP A 145 0.57 -4.37 -0.52
N HIS A 146 0.44 -5.40 0.30
CA HIS A 146 1.37 -6.51 0.39
C HIS A 146 0.66 -7.89 0.40
N HIS A 147 -0.65 -7.91 0.28
CA HIS A 147 -1.43 -9.13 0.17
C HIS A 147 -1.22 -9.85 -1.16
N ASN A 148 -1.80 -11.02 -1.32
CA ASN A 148 -1.70 -11.76 -2.57
C ASN A 148 -2.34 -10.97 -3.71
N VAL A 149 -1.73 -11.08 -4.89
CA VAL A 149 -2.18 -10.42 -6.11
C VAL A 149 -2.86 -11.43 -7.04
N ALA A 150 -3.80 -10.95 -7.85
CA ALA A 150 -4.34 -11.71 -8.97
C ALA A 150 -3.41 -11.62 -10.20
N PRO A 151 -3.52 -12.55 -11.16
CA PRO A 151 -2.80 -12.43 -12.44
C PRO A 151 -3.10 -11.12 -13.17
N GLU A 152 -4.35 -10.67 -13.13
CA GLU A 152 -4.79 -9.37 -13.64
C GLU A 152 -4.86 -8.38 -12.49
N GLN A 153 -4.26 -7.19 -12.67
CA GLN A 153 -4.29 -6.15 -11.66
C GLN A 153 -5.56 -5.29 -11.79
N PRO A 154 -6.06 -4.68 -10.69
CA PRO A 154 -7.17 -3.73 -10.79
C PRO A 154 -6.78 -2.51 -11.64
N ALA A 155 -7.76 -1.89 -12.29
CA ALA A 155 -7.58 -0.74 -13.18
C ALA A 155 -7.30 0.56 -12.41
N ALA A 156 -6.33 0.53 -11.50
CA ALA A 156 -5.83 1.68 -10.77
C ALA A 156 -4.78 2.45 -11.61
N VAL A 157 -4.48 3.70 -11.22
CA VAL A 157 -3.37 4.46 -11.82
C VAL A 157 -2.03 3.78 -11.53
N ALA A 158 -1.91 3.23 -10.34
CA ALA A 158 -0.73 2.48 -9.92
C ALA A 158 -1.12 1.40 -8.92
N VAL A 159 -0.47 0.23 -9.00
CA VAL A 159 -0.59 -0.85 -8.03
C VAL A 159 0.80 -1.20 -7.50
N ILE A 160 1.11 -0.70 -6.33
CA ILE A 160 2.39 -0.94 -5.67
C ILE A 160 2.22 -2.13 -4.72
N ASN A 161 2.76 -3.27 -5.12
CA ASN A 161 2.75 -4.48 -4.31
C ASN A 161 4.01 -5.31 -4.61
N PRO A 162 4.83 -5.64 -3.59
CA PRO A 162 6.08 -6.38 -3.79
C PRO A 162 5.87 -7.83 -4.27
N LYS A 163 4.65 -8.35 -4.23
CA LYS A 163 4.31 -9.69 -4.72
C LYS A 163 3.92 -9.72 -6.21
N ARG A 164 3.87 -8.57 -6.88
CA ARG A 164 3.66 -8.56 -8.34
C ARG A 164 4.86 -9.19 -9.04
N LEU A 165 4.58 -10.12 -9.92
CA LEU A 165 5.60 -10.66 -10.81
C LEU A 165 5.91 -9.61 -11.89
N LEU A 166 7.20 -9.34 -12.06
CA LEU A 166 7.73 -8.50 -13.11
C LEU A 166 7.87 -9.29 -14.41
#